data_cf3b301e02884283a6f24ca69ca612d3
#
_entry.id   cf3b301e02884283a6f24ca69ca612d3
#
_cell.length_a   1.000
_cell.length_b   1.000
_cell.length_c   1.000
_cell.angle_alpha   90.00
_cell.angle_beta   90.00
_cell.angle_gamma   90.00
#
_symmetry.space_group_name_H-M   'P 1'
#
loop_
_entity.id
_entity.type
_entity.pdbx_description
1 polymer ?
#
loop_
_entity_poly.entity_id
_entity_poly.type
_entity_poly.pdbx_seq_one_letter_code
_entity_poly.pdbx_strand_id
1 'polypeptide(L)'
;RSLIVDKAPLALLKNKAASFNKQKFSSLKETIMSRPAYDDQNIFARILRGEIPCDKVDECPHTLSFSDIQPQAPVHILVIPKGSYVDMADFAAHAPAEEQAAFVAALGRVAHHAGVAESGFRLIANTGQNGHQEVPHLHMHILGGEPLGPMCPRPS
;
A
#
# COMPACT_ATOMS: atom_id res chain seq x y z
N ARG A 1 -29.11 20.74 -24.25
CA ARG A 1 -27.93 21.50 -23.79
C ARG A 1 -26.72 20.61 -23.89
N SER A 2 -25.85 20.88 -24.86
CA SER A 2 -24.63 20.15 -25.19
C SER A 2 -23.59 20.46 -24.10
N LEU A 3 -23.06 19.39 -23.48
CA LEU A 3 -21.88 19.48 -22.60
C LEU A 3 -20.64 19.59 -23.49
N ILE A 4 -20.08 20.80 -23.59
CA ILE A 4 -18.77 21.02 -24.18
C ILE A 4 -17.74 20.49 -23.19
N VAL A 5 -17.19 19.32 -23.48
CA VAL A 5 -16.01 18.81 -22.78
C VAL A 5 -14.81 19.55 -23.35
N ASP A 6 -14.28 20.50 -22.60
CA ASP A 6 -13.07 21.25 -22.94
C ASP A 6 -11.87 20.26 -23.00
N LYS A 7 -11.49 19.87 -24.21
CA LYS A 7 -10.29 19.06 -24.44
C LYS A 7 -9.08 19.96 -24.28
N ALA A 8 -8.45 19.92 -23.11
CA ALA A 8 -7.11 20.49 -22.95
C ALA A 8 -6.18 19.94 -24.04
N PRO A 9 -5.40 20.78 -24.74
CA PRO A 9 -4.66 20.36 -25.92
C PRO A 9 -3.57 19.33 -25.53
N LEU A 10 -3.57 18.22 -26.23
CA LEU A 10 -2.63 17.07 -26.11
C LEU A 10 -1.16 17.52 -26.19
N ALA A 11 -0.88 18.70 -26.74
CA ALA A 11 0.43 19.32 -26.81
C ALA A 11 1.00 19.73 -25.45
N LEU A 12 0.15 20.10 -24.47
CA LEU A 12 0.60 20.48 -23.13
C LEU A 12 1.08 19.29 -22.30
N LEU A 13 0.54 18.11 -22.55
CA LEU A 13 0.97 16.85 -21.92
C LEU A 13 2.30 16.34 -22.51
N LYS A 14 2.55 16.54 -23.80
CA LYS A 14 3.81 16.13 -24.47
C LYS A 14 5.01 16.96 -24.01
N ASN A 15 4.84 18.26 -23.73
CA ASN A 15 5.94 19.12 -23.29
C ASN A 15 6.33 18.94 -21.81
N LYS A 16 5.42 18.45 -20.95
CA LYS A 16 5.76 18.07 -19.57
C LYS A 16 6.52 16.74 -19.47
N ALA A 17 6.29 15.83 -20.41
CA ALA A 17 7.01 14.55 -20.47
C ALA A 17 8.43 14.66 -21.04
N ALA A 18 8.69 15.64 -21.93
CA ALA A 18 9.98 15.82 -22.58
C ALA A 18 11.07 16.50 -21.73
N SER A 19 10.70 17.14 -20.60
CA SER A 19 11.65 17.81 -19.72
C SER A 19 12.15 16.95 -18.55
N PHE A 20 11.87 15.64 -18.55
CA PHE A 20 12.47 14.72 -17.60
C PHE A 20 13.93 14.46 -18.01
N ASN A 21 14.83 15.28 -17.49
CA ASN A 21 16.25 15.27 -17.79
C ASN A 21 16.86 13.89 -17.43
N LYS A 22 17.61 13.27 -18.38
CA LYS A 22 18.33 12.00 -18.19
C LYS A 22 19.18 11.96 -16.91
N GLN A 23 19.68 13.10 -16.47
CA GLN A 23 20.48 13.25 -15.23
C GLN A 23 19.63 13.07 -13.95
N LYS A 24 18.37 13.53 -13.95
CA LYS A 24 17.40 13.24 -12.88
C LYS A 24 17.04 11.75 -12.84
N PHE A 25 16.99 11.09 -14.00
CA PHE A 25 16.69 9.65 -14.07
C PHE A 25 17.86 8.80 -13.55
N SER A 26 19.12 9.23 -13.75
CA SER A 26 20.30 8.54 -13.19
C SER A 26 20.39 8.71 -11.66
N SER A 27 20.16 9.93 -11.15
CA SER A 27 20.10 10.21 -9.71
C SER A 27 18.94 9.51 -9.02
N LEU A 28 17.78 9.40 -9.69
CA LEU A 28 16.64 8.61 -9.22
C LEU A 28 16.97 7.11 -9.16
N LYS A 29 17.72 6.57 -10.11
CA LYS A 29 18.16 5.16 -10.07
C LYS A 29 19.06 4.89 -8.87
N GLU A 30 19.98 5.79 -8.53
CA GLU A 30 20.86 5.63 -7.37
C GLU A 30 20.09 5.75 -6.05
N THR A 31 19.10 6.65 -5.98
CA THR A 31 18.23 6.81 -4.80
C THR A 31 17.26 5.62 -4.64
N ILE A 32 16.79 5.03 -5.74
CA ILE A 32 15.93 3.82 -5.71
C ILE A 32 16.76 2.57 -5.36
N MET A 33 18.06 2.56 -5.61
CA MET A 33 18.95 1.42 -5.31
C MET A 33 19.46 1.39 -3.87
N SER A 34 19.32 2.46 -3.09
CA SER A 34 19.64 2.43 -1.65
C SER A 34 18.42 1.95 -0.87
N ARG A 35 18.44 0.68 -0.49
CA ARG A 35 17.39 0.12 0.35
C ARG A 35 17.33 0.85 1.69
N PRO A 36 16.15 1.34 2.14
CA PRO A 36 16.04 1.98 3.45
C PRO A 36 16.40 1.00 4.57
N ALA A 37 16.98 1.50 5.65
CA ALA A 37 17.29 0.69 6.82
C ALA A 37 15.99 0.18 7.46
N TYR A 38 15.90 -1.13 7.64
CA TYR A 38 14.75 -1.76 8.29
C TYR A 38 15.00 -1.89 9.79
N ASP A 39 14.05 -1.43 10.59
CA ASP A 39 14.03 -1.62 12.03
C ASP A 39 13.30 -2.92 12.37
N ASP A 40 14.04 -3.94 12.79
CA ASP A 40 13.48 -5.25 13.18
C ASP A 40 12.75 -5.23 14.53
N GLN A 41 12.78 -4.10 15.26
CA GLN A 41 12.06 -3.91 16.52
C GLN A 41 10.68 -3.28 16.32
N ASN A 42 10.29 -2.94 15.08
CA ASN A 42 8.94 -2.47 14.80
C ASN A 42 7.88 -3.51 15.21
N ILE A 43 6.67 -3.03 15.53
CA ILE A 43 5.60 -3.88 16.09
C ILE A 43 5.22 -5.04 15.15
N PHE A 44 5.24 -4.85 13.82
CA PHE A 44 4.86 -5.91 12.89
C PHE A 44 5.95 -6.98 12.75
N ALA A 45 7.23 -6.60 12.80
CA ALA A 45 8.32 -7.56 12.87
C ALA A 45 8.22 -8.44 14.12
N ARG A 46 7.81 -7.84 15.25
CA ARG A 46 7.62 -8.57 16.52
C ARG A 46 6.38 -9.48 16.47
N ILE A 47 5.30 -9.07 15.78
CA ILE A 47 4.14 -9.94 15.52
C ILE A 47 4.56 -11.13 14.66
N LEU A 48 5.34 -10.91 13.60
CA LEU A 48 5.83 -11.99 12.73
C LEU A 48 6.69 -13.00 13.46
N ARG A 49 7.44 -12.59 14.47
CA ARG A 49 8.22 -13.47 15.36
C ARG A 49 7.40 -14.12 16.47
N GLY A 50 6.10 -13.81 16.59
CA GLY A 50 5.21 -14.33 17.63
C GLY A 50 5.44 -13.72 19.02
N GLU A 51 6.18 -12.63 19.12
CA GLU A 51 6.41 -11.90 20.39
C GLU A 51 5.19 -11.10 20.84
N ILE A 52 4.38 -10.66 19.89
CA ILE A 52 3.14 -9.92 20.12
C ILE A 52 2.00 -10.67 19.44
N PRO A 53 0.90 -10.96 20.15
CA PRO A 53 -0.26 -11.62 19.56
C PRO A 53 -0.99 -10.71 18.58
N CYS A 54 -1.64 -11.29 17.58
CA CYS A 54 -2.56 -10.60 16.68
C CYS A 54 -3.80 -11.46 16.43
N ASP A 55 -4.91 -10.81 16.06
CA ASP A 55 -6.13 -11.47 15.60
C ASP A 55 -5.96 -11.86 14.11
N LYS A 56 -5.42 -13.05 13.89
CA LYS A 56 -5.03 -13.54 12.57
C LYS A 56 -6.26 -13.83 11.71
N VAL A 57 -6.29 -13.28 10.50
CA VAL A 57 -7.33 -13.49 9.48
C VAL A 57 -6.86 -14.47 8.40
N ASP A 58 -5.65 -14.32 7.89
CA ASP A 58 -5.09 -15.16 6.82
C ASP A 58 -3.57 -15.21 6.93
N GLU A 59 -2.98 -16.31 6.48
CA GLU A 59 -1.54 -16.49 6.44
C GLU A 59 -1.11 -17.40 5.29
N CYS A 60 -0.02 -17.03 4.63
CA CYS A 60 0.67 -17.87 3.66
C CYS A 60 2.19 -17.77 3.86
N PRO A 61 3.02 -18.50 3.09
CA PRO A 61 4.48 -18.41 3.24
C PRO A 61 5.06 -17.01 3.15
N HIS A 62 4.41 -16.09 2.42
CA HIS A 62 4.91 -14.74 2.13
C HIS A 62 4.17 -13.62 2.84
N THR A 63 2.97 -13.87 3.37
CA THR A 63 2.13 -12.82 3.97
C THR A 63 1.46 -13.26 5.26
N LEU A 64 1.18 -12.28 6.12
CA LEU A 64 0.31 -12.40 7.29
C LEU A 64 -0.76 -11.31 7.22
N SER A 65 -2.00 -11.66 7.57
CA SER A 65 -3.13 -10.73 7.64
C SER A 65 -3.82 -10.83 8.98
N PHE A 66 -4.14 -9.71 9.59
CA PHE A 66 -4.76 -9.65 10.92
C PHE A 66 -5.64 -8.39 11.05
N SER A 67 -6.61 -8.46 11.98
CA SER A 67 -7.50 -7.34 12.29
C SER A 67 -6.72 -6.18 12.88
N ASP A 68 -7.02 -4.94 12.46
CA ASP A 68 -6.47 -3.75 13.08
C ASP A 68 -7.07 -3.56 14.47
N ILE A 69 -6.23 -3.23 15.47
CA ILE A 69 -6.66 -2.99 16.85
C ILE A 69 -7.40 -1.67 17.05
N GLN A 70 -7.29 -0.75 16.09
CA GLN A 70 -7.98 0.54 16.05
C GLN A 70 -8.77 0.69 14.75
N PRO A 71 -9.83 -0.12 14.56
CA PRO A 71 -10.54 -0.18 13.30
C PRO A 71 -11.18 1.16 12.94
N GLN A 72 -11.00 1.60 11.69
CA GLN A 72 -11.59 2.82 11.12
C GLN A 72 -12.80 2.54 10.20
N ALA A 73 -13.18 1.28 10.08
CA ALA A 73 -14.35 0.80 9.35
C ALA A 73 -14.80 -0.54 9.97
N PRO A 74 -16.04 -1.02 9.73
CA PRO A 74 -16.51 -2.32 10.21
C PRO A 74 -15.59 -3.48 9.83
N VAL A 75 -14.98 -3.43 8.66
CA VAL A 75 -13.88 -4.29 8.25
C VAL A 75 -12.63 -3.43 8.12
N HIS A 76 -11.63 -3.70 8.95
CA HIS A 76 -10.32 -3.08 8.89
C HIS A 76 -9.26 -4.14 9.17
N ILE A 77 -8.64 -4.63 8.10
CA ILE A 77 -7.64 -5.71 8.15
C ILE A 77 -6.33 -5.18 7.58
N LEU A 78 -5.23 -5.54 8.21
CA LEU A 78 -3.88 -5.28 7.73
C LEU A 78 -3.34 -6.52 7.02
N VAL A 79 -2.74 -6.33 5.86
CA VAL A 79 -1.97 -7.35 5.15
C VAL A 79 -0.53 -6.90 5.10
N ILE A 80 0.37 -7.70 5.64
CA ILE A 80 1.80 -7.43 5.68
C ILE A 80 2.60 -8.53 4.95
N PRO A 81 3.70 -8.19 4.26
CA PRO A 81 4.65 -9.21 3.80
C PRO A 81 5.43 -9.77 5.00
N LYS A 82 5.89 -11.02 4.91
CA LYS A 82 6.78 -11.60 5.93
C LYS A 82 8.23 -11.15 5.76
N GLY A 83 8.59 -10.66 4.58
CA GLY A 83 9.88 -10.05 4.31
C GLY A 83 10.01 -8.66 4.96
N SER A 84 11.25 -8.24 5.22
CA SER A 84 11.59 -6.99 5.91
C SER A 84 11.56 -5.80 4.95
N TYR A 85 10.40 -5.33 4.56
CA TYR A 85 10.20 -4.19 3.67
C TYR A 85 9.62 -3.00 4.43
N VAL A 86 10.25 -1.83 4.30
CA VAL A 86 9.84 -0.62 5.03
C VAL A 86 8.51 -0.09 4.51
N ASP A 87 8.33 -0.04 3.19
CA ASP A 87 7.14 0.50 2.54
C ASP A 87 6.91 -0.11 1.15
N MET A 88 5.90 0.40 0.44
CA MET A 88 5.55 -0.09 -0.89
C MET A 88 6.66 0.19 -1.93
N ALA A 89 7.42 1.28 -1.81
CA ALA A 89 8.49 1.58 -2.75
C ALA A 89 9.69 0.63 -2.56
N ASP A 90 10.05 0.33 -1.30
CA ASP A 90 11.07 -0.67 -0.96
C ASP A 90 10.64 -2.07 -1.45
N PHE A 91 9.41 -2.46 -1.18
CA PHE A 91 8.87 -3.76 -1.61
C PHE A 91 8.85 -3.92 -3.13
N ALA A 92 8.34 -2.93 -3.85
CA ALA A 92 8.29 -2.97 -5.32
C ALA A 92 9.66 -3.02 -5.97
N ALA A 93 10.68 -2.41 -5.35
CA ALA A 93 12.05 -2.38 -5.87
C ALA A 93 12.86 -3.65 -5.53
N HIS A 94 12.62 -4.28 -4.39
CA HIS A 94 13.53 -5.28 -3.84
C HIS A 94 12.91 -6.66 -3.58
N ALA A 95 11.57 -6.78 -3.50
CA ALA A 95 10.93 -8.06 -3.29
C ALA A 95 11.02 -8.95 -4.54
N PRO A 96 11.27 -10.26 -4.39
CA PRO A 96 11.15 -11.22 -5.48
C PRO A 96 9.75 -11.18 -6.09
N ALA A 97 9.65 -11.49 -7.39
CA ALA A 97 8.36 -11.50 -8.11
C ALA A 97 7.32 -12.42 -7.46
N GLU A 98 7.76 -13.53 -6.87
CA GLU A 98 6.89 -14.47 -6.15
C GLU A 98 6.25 -13.81 -4.90
N GLU A 99 7.03 -13.07 -4.11
CA GLU A 99 6.51 -12.36 -2.95
C GLU A 99 5.53 -11.24 -3.37
N GLN A 100 5.87 -10.50 -4.44
CA GLN A 100 4.99 -9.47 -4.98
C GLN A 100 3.65 -10.07 -5.45
N ALA A 101 3.68 -11.18 -6.19
CA ALA A 101 2.48 -11.87 -6.64
C ALA A 101 1.65 -12.43 -5.46
N ALA A 102 2.31 -13.02 -4.47
CA ALA A 102 1.65 -13.55 -3.28
C ALA A 102 0.99 -12.44 -2.45
N PHE A 103 1.64 -11.27 -2.34
CA PHE A 103 1.10 -10.13 -1.62
C PHE A 103 -0.18 -9.60 -2.28
N VAL A 104 -0.16 -9.41 -3.60
CA VAL A 104 -1.36 -8.98 -4.35
C VAL A 104 -2.48 -10.03 -4.26
N ALA A 105 -2.16 -11.32 -4.39
CA ALA A 105 -3.14 -12.40 -4.26
C ALA A 105 -3.76 -12.45 -2.84
N ALA A 106 -2.99 -12.17 -1.80
CA ALA A 106 -3.47 -12.11 -0.42
C ALA A 106 -4.51 -10.98 -0.24
N LEU A 107 -4.32 -9.80 -0.84
CA LEU A 107 -5.29 -8.69 -0.75
C LEU A 107 -6.68 -9.10 -1.26
N GLY A 108 -6.74 -9.77 -2.42
CA GLY A 108 -8.00 -10.26 -2.99
C GLY A 108 -8.61 -11.38 -2.15
N ARG A 109 -7.82 -12.34 -1.71
CA ARG A 109 -8.26 -13.46 -0.89
C ARG A 109 -8.83 -12.99 0.45
N VAL A 110 -8.15 -12.06 1.12
CA VAL A 110 -8.59 -11.49 2.41
C VAL A 110 -9.87 -10.67 2.24
N ALA A 111 -10.00 -9.87 1.18
CA ALA A 111 -11.23 -9.13 0.90
C ALA A 111 -12.44 -10.07 0.68
N HIS A 112 -12.23 -11.19 0.00
CA HIS A 112 -13.25 -12.24 -0.13
C HIS A 112 -13.61 -12.88 1.20
N HIS A 113 -12.59 -13.26 1.99
CA HIS A 113 -12.78 -13.88 3.30
C HIS A 113 -13.53 -12.96 4.27
N ALA A 114 -13.24 -11.65 4.23
CA ALA A 114 -13.93 -10.64 5.03
C ALA A 114 -15.33 -10.26 4.51
N GLY A 115 -15.78 -10.82 3.38
CA GLY A 115 -17.10 -10.58 2.82
C GLY A 115 -17.31 -9.20 2.19
N VAL A 116 -16.22 -8.47 1.88
CA VAL A 116 -16.30 -7.12 1.31
C VAL A 116 -15.99 -7.06 -0.19
N ALA A 117 -15.61 -8.17 -0.81
CA ALA A 117 -15.21 -8.21 -2.21
C ALA A 117 -16.32 -7.77 -3.17
N GLU A 118 -17.58 -8.16 -2.92
CA GLU A 118 -18.72 -7.84 -3.78
C GLU A 118 -19.30 -6.44 -3.49
N SER A 119 -19.37 -6.04 -2.21
CA SER A 119 -19.90 -4.73 -1.82
C SER A 119 -18.94 -3.59 -2.08
N GLY A 120 -17.67 -3.91 -2.23
CA GLY A 120 -16.58 -2.97 -2.44
C GLY A 120 -15.77 -2.69 -1.17
N PHE A 121 -14.50 -2.40 -1.38
CA PHE A 121 -13.54 -2.11 -0.32
C PHE A 121 -12.49 -1.12 -0.83
N ARG A 122 -11.72 -0.57 0.09
CA ARG A 122 -10.59 0.33 -0.22
C ARG A 122 -9.29 -0.28 0.25
N LEU A 123 -8.27 -0.20 -0.60
CA LEU A 123 -6.88 -0.52 -0.25
C LEU A 123 -6.12 0.77 -0.02
N ILE A 124 -5.38 0.85 1.09
CA ILE A 124 -4.51 1.98 1.42
C ILE A 124 -3.15 1.45 1.83
N ALA A 125 -2.09 1.96 1.18
CA ALA A 125 -0.71 1.82 1.62
C ALA A 125 -0.15 3.20 1.92
N ASN A 126 0.18 3.46 3.16
CA ASN A 126 0.83 4.68 3.58
C ASN A 126 2.35 4.53 3.44
N THR A 127 3.01 5.51 2.82
CA THR A 127 4.45 5.51 2.61
C THR A 127 5.05 6.81 3.11
N GLY A 128 6.00 6.72 4.03
CA GLY A 128 6.75 7.83 4.57
C GLY A 128 5.91 8.85 5.36
N GLN A 129 6.55 9.95 5.71
CA GLN A 129 5.96 10.97 6.59
C GLN A 129 4.72 11.64 5.98
N ASN A 130 4.77 12.04 4.71
CA ASN A 130 3.65 12.70 4.04
C ASN A 130 2.46 11.76 3.79
N GLY A 131 2.71 10.45 3.72
CA GLY A 131 1.69 9.41 3.65
C GLY A 131 1.16 8.97 5.02
N HIS A 132 1.67 9.56 6.12
CA HIS A 132 1.31 9.20 7.49
C HIS A 132 1.54 7.72 7.80
N GLN A 133 2.69 7.19 7.37
CA GLN A 133 3.09 5.83 7.73
C GLN A 133 3.54 5.78 9.19
N GLU A 134 2.79 5.08 10.04
CA GLU A 134 3.07 5.00 11.48
C GLU A 134 4.09 3.90 11.80
N VAL A 135 4.03 2.76 11.11
CA VAL A 135 4.94 1.63 11.33
C VAL A 135 5.84 1.45 10.10
N PRO A 136 7.19 1.44 10.26
CA PRO A 136 8.14 1.28 9.18
C PRO A 136 8.29 -0.21 8.75
N HIS A 137 7.18 -0.82 8.43
CA HIS A 137 7.02 -2.13 7.81
C HIS A 137 5.85 -2.03 6.85
N LEU A 138 6.01 -2.45 5.61
CA LEU A 138 4.93 -2.40 4.63
C LEU A 138 3.66 -3.05 5.17
N HIS A 139 2.58 -2.31 5.14
CA HIS A 139 1.26 -2.82 5.42
C HIS A 139 0.23 -2.19 4.49
N MET A 140 -0.70 -3.02 4.05
CA MET A 140 -1.84 -2.60 3.25
C MET A 140 -3.09 -2.71 4.09
N HIS A 141 -3.82 -1.60 4.25
CA HIS A 141 -5.12 -1.60 4.88
C HIS A 141 -6.19 -2.07 3.90
N ILE A 142 -7.08 -2.95 4.34
CA ILE A 142 -8.34 -3.31 3.69
C ILE A 142 -9.45 -2.73 4.53
N LEU A 143 -10.18 -1.75 4.00
CA LEU A 143 -11.29 -1.08 4.65
C LEU A 143 -12.58 -1.35 3.90
N GLY A 144 -13.66 -1.70 4.62
CA GLY A 144 -14.95 -2.00 4.00
C GLY A 144 -16.05 -2.28 5.02
N GLY A 145 -17.14 -2.82 4.54
CA GLY A 145 -18.31 -3.15 5.35
C GLY A 145 -19.35 -2.03 5.45
N GLU A 146 -19.00 -0.83 4.96
CA GLU A 146 -19.90 0.33 4.84
C GLU A 146 -19.39 1.29 3.75
N PRO A 147 -20.20 2.28 3.30
CA PRO A 147 -19.73 3.33 2.39
C PRO A 147 -18.65 4.20 3.04
N LEU A 148 -17.44 4.18 2.49
CA LEU A 148 -16.27 4.87 3.06
C LEU A 148 -16.15 6.35 2.67
N GLY A 149 -17.09 6.88 1.86
CA GLY A 149 -17.04 8.24 1.40
C GLY A 149 -15.93 8.53 0.36
N PRO A 150 -15.57 9.81 0.12
CA PRO A 150 -14.56 10.19 -0.86
C PRO A 150 -13.16 9.71 -0.45
N MET A 151 -12.25 9.61 -1.45
CA MET A 151 -10.90 9.07 -1.25
C MET A 151 -10.08 9.88 -0.24
N CYS A 152 -10.18 11.21 -0.31
CA CYS A 152 -9.54 12.13 0.63
C CYS A 152 -10.56 13.15 1.13
N PRO A 153 -10.46 13.60 2.40
CA PRO A 153 -11.22 14.74 2.87
C PRO A 153 -10.93 15.96 1.96
N ARG A 154 -11.96 16.72 1.60
CA ARG A 154 -11.74 17.99 0.90
C ARG A 154 -11.03 18.94 1.86
N PRO A 155 -10.01 19.69 1.43
CA PRO A 155 -9.48 20.79 2.23
C PRO A 155 -10.64 21.74 2.61
N SER A 156 -10.72 22.04 3.88
CA SER A 156 -11.65 23.03 4.44
C SER A 156 -11.33 24.42 3.94
#